data_9b49d2ce152ac8c3008cff3f56e2cbbc
#
_entry.id   9b49d2ce152ac8c3008cff3f56e2cbbc
#
_cell.length_a   1.000
_cell.length_b   1.000
_cell.length_c   1.000
_cell.angle_alpha   90.00
_cell.angle_beta   90.00
_cell.angle_gamma   90.00
#
_symmetry.space_group_name_H-M   'P 1'
#
loop_
_entity.id
_entity.type
_entity.pdbx_description
1 polymer ?
#
loop_
_entity_poly.entity_id
_entity_poly.type
_entity_poly.pdbx_seq_one_letter_code
_entity_poly.pdbx_strand_id
1 'polypeptide(L)'
;MQPTPSASLLLVVDNDDVAQIQREWLERAGHRVRAAISLKEVEQACHAEKFDMVLVADAVEPRMKKAIGLMIRHFLPNTPILQIGRTRPDLEGNCFVTGGSREDVLRSVSRILNRDDIPPAAL
;
A
#
# COMPACT_ATOMS: atom_id res chain seq x y z
N MET A 1 9.39 -13.88 -18.98
CA MET A 1 9.05 -12.81 -18.02
C MET A 1 7.73 -13.13 -17.35
N GLN A 2 7.73 -13.15 -16.04
CA GLN A 2 6.51 -13.44 -15.30
C GLN A 2 5.72 -12.15 -15.12
N PRO A 3 4.42 -12.16 -15.39
CA PRO A 3 3.58 -11.00 -15.11
C PRO A 3 3.48 -10.76 -13.60
N THR A 4 3.28 -9.50 -13.23
CA THR A 4 3.01 -9.16 -11.84
C THR A 4 1.73 -9.86 -11.41
N PRO A 5 1.73 -10.59 -10.28
CA PRO A 5 0.51 -11.24 -9.82
C PRO A 5 -0.56 -10.22 -9.47
N SER A 6 -1.81 -10.56 -9.76
CA SER A 6 -2.94 -9.75 -9.35
C SER A 6 -3.04 -9.75 -7.83
N ALA A 7 -3.16 -8.59 -7.23
CA ALA A 7 -3.20 -8.45 -5.78
C ALA A 7 -4.39 -7.60 -5.33
N SER A 8 -4.75 -7.76 -4.07
CA SER A 8 -5.75 -6.95 -3.40
C SER A 8 -5.04 -5.84 -2.64
N LEU A 9 -5.29 -4.60 -3.02
CA LEU A 9 -4.59 -3.44 -2.47
C LEU A 9 -5.56 -2.51 -1.75
N LEU A 10 -5.16 -2.03 -0.58
CA LEU A 10 -5.86 -0.95 0.10
C LEU A 10 -5.07 0.33 -0.13
N LEU A 11 -5.72 1.31 -0.74
CA LEU A 11 -5.10 2.60 -1.05
C LEU A 11 -5.68 3.67 -0.13
N VAL A 12 -4.82 4.21 0.74
CA VAL A 12 -5.23 5.27 1.68
C VAL A 12 -4.72 6.61 1.18
N VAL A 13 -5.64 7.52 0.95
CA VAL A 13 -5.35 8.86 0.43
C VAL A 13 -6.12 9.90 1.23
N ASP A 14 -5.83 11.17 0.99
CA ASP A 14 -6.47 12.27 1.71
C ASP A 14 -7.67 12.88 0.96
N ASN A 15 -7.84 12.54 -0.31
CA ASN A 15 -8.98 13.05 -1.09
C ASN A 15 -9.32 12.13 -2.26
N ASP A 16 -10.54 12.30 -2.79
CA ASP A 16 -11.06 11.44 -3.84
C ASP A 16 -10.35 11.59 -5.19
N ASP A 17 -9.83 12.79 -5.48
CA ASP A 17 -9.16 13.02 -6.77
C ASP A 17 -7.86 12.22 -6.85
N VAL A 18 -7.08 12.23 -5.79
CA VAL A 18 -5.84 11.42 -5.72
C VAL A 18 -6.19 9.95 -5.74
N ALA A 19 -7.24 9.56 -5.02
CA ALA A 19 -7.70 8.18 -4.99
C ALA A 19 -8.00 7.67 -6.40
N GLN A 20 -8.74 8.45 -7.18
CA GLN A 20 -9.13 8.06 -8.54
C GLN A 20 -7.92 7.88 -9.44
N ILE A 21 -6.97 8.81 -9.40
CA ILE A 21 -5.76 8.76 -10.23
C ILE A 21 -4.91 7.53 -9.88
N GLN A 22 -4.59 7.36 -8.63
CA GLN A 22 -3.70 6.27 -8.20
C GLN A 22 -4.38 4.91 -8.32
N ARG A 23 -5.67 4.85 -8.03
CA ARG A 23 -6.44 3.64 -8.22
C ARG A 23 -6.41 3.19 -9.67
N GLU A 24 -6.54 4.13 -10.61
CA GLU A 24 -6.49 3.80 -12.03
C GLU A 24 -5.15 3.21 -12.43
N TRP A 25 -4.04 3.77 -11.94
CA TRP A 25 -2.70 3.21 -12.19
C TRP A 25 -2.64 1.73 -11.79
N LEU A 26 -3.14 1.44 -10.61
CA LEU A 26 -3.03 0.10 -10.02
C LEU A 26 -4.00 -0.88 -10.69
N GLU A 27 -5.21 -0.44 -10.99
CA GLU A 27 -6.20 -1.28 -11.67
C GLU A 27 -5.75 -1.63 -13.08
N ARG A 28 -5.15 -0.69 -13.79
CA ARG A 28 -4.60 -0.97 -15.12
C ARG A 28 -3.45 -1.96 -15.09
N ALA A 29 -2.76 -2.04 -13.98
CA ALA A 29 -1.70 -3.03 -13.79
C ALA A 29 -2.24 -4.40 -13.38
N GLY A 30 -3.55 -4.55 -13.25
CA GLY A 30 -4.20 -5.83 -12.98
C GLY A 30 -4.58 -6.08 -11.54
N HIS A 31 -4.43 -5.09 -10.66
CA HIS A 31 -4.73 -5.25 -9.25
C HIS A 31 -6.18 -4.86 -8.92
N ARG A 32 -6.69 -5.41 -7.83
CA ARG A 32 -7.95 -4.98 -7.25
C ARG A 32 -7.64 -3.93 -6.19
N VAL A 33 -8.32 -2.80 -6.24
CA VAL A 33 -8.02 -1.66 -5.37
C VAL A 33 -9.27 -1.20 -4.63
N ARG A 34 -9.13 -1.07 -3.31
CA ARG A 34 -10.13 -0.41 -2.49
C ARG A 34 -9.50 0.85 -1.93
N ALA A 35 -10.14 2.01 -2.14
CA ALA A 35 -9.65 3.28 -1.64
C ALA A 35 -10.33 3.65 -0.33
N ALA A 36 -9.59 4.32 0.56
CA ALA A 36 -10.09 4.81 1.84
C ALA A 36 -9.51 6.20 2.08
N ILE A 37 -10.34 7.14 2.56
CA ILE A 37 -9.93 8.51 2.84
C ILE A 37 -10.05 8.87 4.33
N SER A 38 -10.45 7.94 5.16
CA SER A 38 -10.58 8.15 6.60
C SER A 38 -10.20 6.90 7.36
N LEU A 39 -9.88 7.05 8.64
CA LEU A 39 -9.59 5.90 9.51
C LEU A 39 -10.77 4.95 9.61
N LYS A 40 -11.98 5.49 9.63
CA LYS A 40 -13.19 4.67 9.67
C LYS A 40 -13.27 3.78 8.44
N GLU A 41 -13.00 4.33 7.27
CA GLU A 41 -13.02 3.56 6.02
C GLU A 41 -11.90 2.51 6.00
N VAL A 42 -10.72 2.82 6.54
CA VAL A 42 -9.63 1.86 6.66
C VAL A 42 -10.05 0.71 7.55
N GLU A 43 -10.64 1.00 8.71
CA GLU A 43 -11.11 -0.02 9.63
C GLU A 43 -12.19 -0.91 8.98
N GLN A 44 -13.16 -0.29 8.32
CA GLN A 44 -14.21 -1.04 7.62
C GLN A 44 -13.62 -1.95 6.56
N ALA A 45 -12.64 -1.46 5.81
CA ALA A 45 -11.98 -2.26 4.79
C ALA A 45 -11.27 -3.47 5.40
N CYS A 46 -10.55 -3.28 6.50
CA CYS A 46 -9.82 -4.36 7.17
C CYS A 46 -10.74 -5.43 7.75
N HIS A 47 -11.95 -5.04 8.16
CA HIS A 47 -12.96 -6.00 8.62
C HIS A 47 -13.60 -6.77 7.48
N ALA A 48 -13.74 -6.11 6.32
CA ALA A 48 -14.46 -6.69 5.19
C ALA A 48 -13.61 -7.67 4.38
N GLU A 49 -12.30 -7.41 4.26
CA GLU A 49 -11.43 -8.25 3.44
C GLU A 49 -9.98 -8.15 3.89
N LYS A 50 -9.16 -9.07 3.36
CA LYS A 50 -7.71 -9.04 3.57
C LYS A 50 -7.04 -8.45 2.36
N PHE A 51 -5.95 -7.72 2.60
CA PHE A 51 -5.17 -7.08 1.54
C PHE A 51 -3.77 -7.65 1.47
N ASP A 52 -3.21 -7.67 0.28
CA ASP A 52 -1.83 -8.09 0.05
C ASP A 52 -0.85 -6.95 0.32
N MET A 53 -1.32 -5.73 0.27
CA MET A 53 -0.51 -4.53 0.52
C MET A 53 -1.41 -3.35 0.84
N VAL A 54 -0.90 -2.45 1.67
CA VAL A 54 -1.54 -1.17 1.96
C VAL A 54 -0.64 -0.06 1.42
N LEU A 55 -1.20 0.83 0.59
CA LEU A 55 -0.48 1.98 0.08
C LEU A 55 -1.01 3.23 0.76
N VAL A 56 -0.10 4.11 1.19
CA VAL A 56 -0.46 5.35 1.88
C VAL A 56 0.14 6.52 1.13
N ALA A 57 -0.71 7.46 0.69
CA ALA A 57 -0.27 8.63 -0.06
C ALA A 57 0.48 9.62 0.84
N ASP A 58 1.39 10.39 0.24
CA ASP A 58 2.24 11.34 0.96
C ASP A 58 1.42 12.41 1.71
N ALA A 59 0.34 12.88 1.10
CA ALA A 59 -0.46 13.96 1.67
C ALA A 59 -1.32 13.55 2.87
N VAL A 60 -1.38 12.25 3.17
CA VAL A 60 -2.08 11.79 4.37
C VAL A 60 -1.39 12.35 5.61
N GLU A 61 -2.17 12.91 6.53
CA GLU A 61 -1.64 13.55 7.73
C GLU A 61 -0.80 12.58 8.57
N PRO A 62 0.33 13.03 9.17
CA PRO A 62 1.21 12.15 9.96
C PRO A 62 0.51 11.39 11.09
N ARG A 63 -0.42 12.03 11.80
CA ARG A 63 -1.18 11.35 12.86
C ARG A 63 -2.02 10.22 12.30
N MET A 64 -2.63 10.45 11.15
CA MET A 64 -3.42 9.44 10.46
C MET A 64 -2.52 8.30 9.97
N LYS A 65 -1.35 8.61 9.42
CA LYS A 65 -0.38 7.59 9.01
C LYS A 65 -0.02 6.67 10.17
N LYS A 66 0.25 7.26 11.33
CA LYS A 66 0.60 6.50 12.52
C LYS A 66 -0.55 5.60 12.97
N ALA A 67 -1.76 6.13 12.98
CA ALA A 67 -2.94 5.36 13.33
C ALA A 67 -3.19 4.22 12.34
N ILE A 68 -2.99 4.48 11.05
CA ILE A 68 -3.10 3.45 10.01
C ILE A 68 -2.09 2.33 10.28
N GLY A 69 -0.85 2.68 10.58
CA GLY A 69 0.19 1.70 10.87
C GLY A 69 -0.20 0.78 12.02
N LEU A 70 -0.71 1.35 13.12
CA LEU A 70 -1.16 0.58 14.27
C LEU A 70 -2.34 -0.32 13.92
N MET A 71 -3.28 0.20 13.15
CA MET A 71 -4.46 -0.54 12.72
C MET A 71 -4.09 -1.72 11.82
N ILE A 72 -3.21 -1.50 10.85
CA ILE A 72 -2.75 -2.56 9.94
C ILE A 72 -2.01 -3.65 10.71
N ARG A 73 -1.16 -3.27 11.66
CA ARG A 73 -0.47 -4.26 12.49
C ARG A 73 -1.43 -5.10 13.31
N HIS A 74 -2.53 -4.50 13.73
CA HIS A 74 -3.55 -5.22 14.51
C HIS A 74 -4.36 -6.18 13.64
N PHE A 75 -4.88 -5.70 12.52
CA PHE A 75 -5.77 -6.50 11.67
C PHE A 75 -5.03 -7.34 10.63
N LEU A 76 -3.91 -6.85 10.10
CA LEU A 76 -3.17 -7.46 9.01
C LEU A 76 -1.67 -7.43 9.32
N PRO A 77 -1.22 -8.18 10.36
CA PRO A 77 0.15 -8.04 10.89
C PRO A 77 1.25 -8.36 9.89
N ASN A 78 0.97 -9.16 8.87
CA ASN A 78 1.97 -9.55 7.89
C ASN A 78 1.88 -8.78 6.57
N THR A 79 0.95 -7.82 6.49
CA THR A 79 0.73 -7.07 5.26
C THR A 79 1.70 -5.90 5.18
N PRO A 80 2.47 -5.78 4.08
CA PRO A 80 3.39 -4.66 3.91
C PRO A 80 2.65 -3.36 3.66
N ILE A 81 3.26 -2.25 4.11
CA ILE A 81 2.76 -0.90 3.89
C ILE A 81 3.76 -0.19 2.98
N LEU A 82 3.26 0.39 1.88
CA LEU A 82 4.07 1.18 0.96
C LEU A 82 3.67 2.64 1.08
N GLN A 83 4.62 3.49 1.50
CA GLN A 83 4.41 4.92 1.59
C GLN A 83 4.84 5.59 0.29
N ILE A 84 3.92 6.28 -0.35
CA ILE A 84 4.13 6.93 -1.65
C ILE A 84 4.66 8.34 -1.43
N GLY A 85 5.68 8.73 -2.19
CA GLY A 85 6.23 10.08 -2.14
C GLY A 85 7.18 10.33 -0.97
N ARG A 86 7.74 9.28 -0.38
CA ARG A 86 8.66 9.38 0.76
C ARG A 86 10.01 8.78 0.43
N THR A 87 11.04 9.27 1.11
CA THR A 87 12.39 8.70 1.01
C THR A 87 12.75 7.90 2.26
N ARG A 88 12.00 8.10 3.35
CA ARG A 88 12.17 7.34 4.59
C ARG A 88 10.81 6.92 5.09
N PRO A 89 10.69 5.69 5.63
CA PRO A 89 9.42 5.28 6.21
C PRO A 89 9.12 6.07 7.48
N ASP A 90 7.87 6.54 7.60
CA ASP A 90 7.39 7.17 8.83
C ASP A 90 6.96 6.12 9.86
N LEU A 91 6.82 4.88 9.43
CA LEU A 91 6.31 3.78 10.24
C LEU A 91 7.36 2.69 10.36
N GLU A 92 7.38 2.05 11.52
CA GLU A 92 8.29 0.93 11.76
C GLU A 92 7.70 -0.38 11.27
N GLY A 93 8.56 -1.39 11.16
CA GLY A 93 8.15 -2.74 10.80
C GLY A 93 8.16 -2.97 9.30
N ASN A 94 7.14 -3.63 8.79
CA ASN A 94 7.05 -4.05 7.39
C ASN A 94 6.61 -2.89 6.49
N CYS A 95 7.41 -1.82 6.47
CA CYS A 95 7.12 -0.60 5.72
C CYS A 95 8.18 -0.33 4.67
N PHE A 96 7.71 0.15 3.52
CA PHE A 96 8.54 0.48 2.37
C PHE A 96 8.20 1.87 1.89
N VAL A 97 9.08 2.47 1.11
CA VAL A 97 8.86 3.80 0.53
C VAL A 97 9.06 3.75 -0.98
N THR A 98 8.42 4.67 -1.67
CA THR A 98 8.58 4.84 -3.11
C THR A 98 8.43 6.30 -3.48
N GLY A 99 8.96 6.69 -4.64
CA GLY A 99 8.66 7.99 -5.22
C GLY A 99 7.20 8.07 -5.62
N GLY A 100 6.75 9.29 -5.97
CA GLY A 100 5.35 9.55 -6.24
C GLY A 100 4.90 9.35 -7.68
N SER A 101 5.82 9.05 -8.61
CA SER A 101 5.43 8.85 -10.01
C SER A 101 4.73 7.51 -10.20
N ARG A 102 3.92 7.43 -11.27
CA ARG A 102 3.26 6.18 -11.62
C ARG A 102 4.25 5.03 -11.76
N GLU A 103 5.36 5.27 -12.46
CA GLU A 103 6.39 4.26 -12.70
C GLU A 103 7.02 3.79 -11.39
N ASP A 104 7.33 4.71 -10.49
CA ASP A 104 7.90 4.37 -9.19
C ASP A 104 6.96 3.50 -8.37
N VAL A 105 5.69 3.90 -8.30
CA VAL A 105 4.68 3.18 -7.53
C VAL A 105 4.50 1.76 -8.09
N LEU A 106 4.31 1.64 -9.40
CA LEU A 106 4.09 0.33 -10.01
C LEU A 106 5.30 -0.59 -9.86
N ARG A 107 6.51 -0.04 -10.00
CA ARG A 107 7.75 -0.80 -9.82
C ARG A 107 7.87 -1.31 -8.39
N SER A 108 7.59 -0.45 -7.42
CA SER A 108 7.68 -0.82 -6.00
C SER A 108 6.63 -1.85 -5.62
N VAL A 109 5.41 -1.71 -6.11
CA VAL A 109 4.35 -2.70 -5.88
C VAL A 109 4.76 -4.07 -6.40
N SER A 110 5.24 -4.13 -7.65
CA SER A 110 5.69 -5.39 -8.24
C SER A 110 6.84 -6.02 -7.43
N ARG A 111 7.81 -5.20 -7.03
CA ARG A 111 8.96 -5.68 -6.26
C ARG A 111 8.53 -6.27 -4.93
N ILE A 112 7.66 -5.59 -4.22
CA ILE A 112 7.21 -6.04 -2.90
C ILE A 112 6.36 -7.30 -3.02
N LEU A 113 5.46 -7.36 -4.00
CA LEU A 113 4.64 -8.55 -4.21
C LEU A 113 5.45 -9.78 -4.59
N ASN A 114 6.58 -9.58 -5.29
CA ASN A 114 7.43 -10.67 -5.74
C ASN A 114 8.57 -11.01 -4.76
N ARG A 115 8.69 -10.27 -3.64
CA ARG A 115 9.80 -10.49 -2.71
C ARG A 115 9.80 -11.87 -2.05
N ASP A 116 8.62 -12.51 -1.96
CA ASP A 116 8.51 -13.83 -1.38
C ASP A 116 9.21 -14.90 -2.23
N ASP A 117 9.53 -14.57 -3.49
CA ASP A 117 10.29 -15.43 -4.38
C ASP A 117 11.78 -15.38 -4.06
N ILE A 118 12.22 -14.46 -3.21
CA ILE A 118 13.61 -14.32 -2.81
C ILE A 118 13.88 -15.30 -1.66
N PRO A 119 14.80 -16.29 -1.85
CA PRO A 119 15.11 -17.22 -0.77
C PRO A 119 15.63 -16.49 0.47
N PRO A 120 15.21 -16.88 1.68
CA PRO A 120 15.69 -16.25 2.91
C PRO A 120 17.21 -16.19 3.04
N ALA A 121 17.90 -17.16 2.50
CA ALA A 121 19.36 -17.21 2.53
C ALA A 121 20.02 -16.12 1.68
N ALA A 122 19.28 -15.51 0.77
CA ALA A 122 19.77 -14.42 -0.06
C ALA A 122 19.70 -13.07 0.65
N LEU A 123 19.08 -13.01 1.80
CA LEU A 123 18.94 -11.81 2.61
C LEU A 123 20.11 -11.72 3.65
#